data_71c5204f7359a7beaa3a0e056021ceb7
#
_entry.id   71c5204f7359a7beaa3a0e056021ceb7
#
_cell.length_a   1.000
_cell.length_b   1.000
_cell.length_c   1.000
_cell.angle_alpha   90.00
_cell.angle_beta   90.00
_cell.angle_gamma   90.00
#
_symmetry.space_group_name_H-M   'P 1'
#
loop_
_entity.id
_entity.type
_entity.pdbx_description
1 polymer ?
#
loop_
_entity_poly.entity_id
_entity_poly.type
_entity_poly.pdbx_seq_one_letter_code
_entity_poly.pdbx_strand_id
1 'polypeptide(L)'
;MSGDDERGERPRRSWSEIDKLRDKPRSRSDERRPRGAAAEARSRAATQQYLKKLGDHLFAKPGSGGSVAERHAEAVRAALGTPALADACRAYLDAHGAPADAALLSAFLDSGDRALQLAALGALGEALGAGRIALGPGLRAQLRTLAGGLDDELAEAAEAALGAR
;
A
#
# COMPACT_ATOMS: atom_id res chain seq x y z
N MET A 1 -34.54 -38.65 -60.56
CA MET A 1 -33.35 -39.39 -60.11
C MET A 1 -32.97 -38.86 -58.73
N SER A 2 -33.35 -39.66 -57.75
CA SER A 2 -33.21 -39.39 -56.32
C SER A 2 -31.75 -39.52 -55.90
N GLY A 3 -31.25 -38.59 -55.22
CA GLY A 3 -29.94 -38.60 -54.52
C GLY A 3 -30.21 -38.58 -53.05
N ASP A 4 -30.14 -39.73 -52.41
CA ASP A 4 -30.27 -39.91 -50.95
C ASP A 4 -29.12 -39.27 -50.21
N ASP A 5 -29.48 -38.34 -49.38
CA ASP A 5 -28.61 -37.72 -48.37
C ASP A 5 -28.43 -38.70 -47.18
N GLU A 6 -27.49 -39.63 -47.27
CA GLU A 6 -27.02 -40.37 -46.11
C GLU A 6 -26.20 -39.48 -45.18
N ARG A 7 -26.87 -38.65 -44.39
CA ARG A 7 -26.27 -38.07 -43.19
C ARG A 7 -26.10 -39.17 -42.15
N GLY A 8 -24.89 -39.76 -42.12
CA GLY A 8 -24.50 -40.72 -41.11
C GLY A 8 -24.77 -40.20 -39.70
N GLU A 9 -25.79 -40.75 -39.03
CA GLU A 9 -26.08 -40.54 -37.62
C GLU A 9 -24.87 -40.91 -36.79
N ARG A 10 -24.19 -39.91 -36.27
CA ARG A 10 -23.15 -40.13 -35.26
C ARG A 10 -23.82 -40.71 -34.02
N PRO A 11 -23.43 -41.90 -33.55
CA PRO A 11 -24.05 -42.53 -32.40
C PRO A 11 -23.97 -41.57 -31.19
N ARG A 12 -25.12 -41.21 -30.64
CA ARG A 12 -25.21 -40.40 -29.44
C ARG A 12 -24.62 -41.18 -28.28
N ARG A 13 -23.57 -40.68 -27.68
CA ARG A 13 -22.94 -41.28 -26.51
C ARG A 13 -23.93 -41.36 -25.36
N SER A 14 -23.97 -42.49 -24.69
CA SER A 14 -24.79 -42.71 -23.50
C SER A 14 -24.33 -41.79 -22.35
N TRP A 15 -25.27 -41.39 -21.50
CA TRP A 15 -24.97 -40.60 -20.30
C TRP A 15 -23.92 -41.27 -19.40
N SER A 16 -23.92 -42.61 -19.32
CA SER A 16 -22.91 -43.35 -18.57
C SER A 16 -21.51 -43.30 -19.19
N GLU A 17 -21.39 -43.12 -20.51
CA GLU A 17 -20.12 -42.92 -21.20
C GLU A 17 -19.61 -41.49 -21.01
N ILE A 18 -20.52 -40.51 -20.94
CA ILE A 18 -20.18 -39.12 -20.65
C ILE A 18 -19.68 -38.99 -19.20
N ASP A 19 -20.32 -39.64 -18.24
CA ASP A 19 -19.89 -39.65 -16.83
C ASP A 19 -18.54 -40.36 -16.66
N LYS A 20 -18.30 -41.48 -17.30
CA LYS A 20 -17.00 -42.17 -17.31
C LYS A 20 -15.87 -41.30 -17.92
N LEU A 21 -16.21 -40.42 -18.86
CA LEU A 21 -15.25 -39.47 -19.43
C LEU A 21 -14.99 -38.29 -18.51
N ARG A 22 -15.98 -37.93 -17.65
CA ARG A 22 -15.85 -36.86 -16.65
C ARG A 22 -15.06 -37.31 -15.44
N ASP A 23 -15.24 -38.57 -15.02
CA ASP A 23 -14.53 -39.16 -13.86
C ASP A 23 -13.14 -39.71 -14.20
N LYS A 24 -12.80 -39.82 -15.49
CA LYS A 24 -11.38 -39.98 -15.83
C LYS A 24 -10.64 -38.76 -15.26
N PRO A 25 -9.69 -39.00 -14.31
CA PRO A 25 -8.82 -37.90 -13.92
C PRO A 25 -8.25 -37.39 -15.24
N ARG A 26 -8.58 -36.14 -15.59
CA ARG A 26 -7.85 -35.43 -16.63
C ARG A 26 -6.41 -35.62 -16.22
N SER A 27 -5.71 -36.55 -16.88
CA SER A 27 -4.28 -36.61 -16.72
C SER A 27 -3.86 -35.21 -16.97
N ARG A 28 -3.46 -34.50 -15.89
CA ARG A 28 -2.82 -33.21 -16.01
C ARG A 28 -1.80 -33.47 -17.07
N SER A 29 -2.13 -32.97 -18.25
CA SER A 29 -1.30 -33.06 -19.44
C SER A 29 0.12 -32.96 -19.00
N ASP A 30 0.95 -33.84 -19.46
CA ASP A 30 2.41 -33.75 -19.43
C ASP A 30 2.88 -32.29 -19.40
N GLU A 31 2.73 -31.62 -18.24
CA GLU A 31 3.59 -30.56 -17.87
C GLU A 31 4.96 -31.21 -17.90
N ARG A 32 5.67 -30.94 -18.98
CA ARG A 32 7.00 -31.44 -19.29
C ARG A 32 7.82 -31.32 -18.02
N ARG A 33 7.82 -32.39 -17.21
CA ARG A 33 8.64 -32.46 -16.02
C ARG A 33 10.06 -32.22 -16.49
N PRO A 34 10.74 -31.22 -15.94
CA PRO A 34 12.09 -30.92 -16.36
C PRO A 34 12.94 -32.20 -16.21
N ARG A 35 13.38 -32.74 -17.31
CA ARG A 35 14.22 -33.94 -17.31
C ARG A 35 15.65 -33.53 -17.05
N GLY A 36 16.19 -33.97 -15.92
CA GLY A 36 17.57 -33.76 -15.50
C GLY A 36 17.71 -32.87 -14.25
N ALA A 37 18.67 -33.21 -13.39
CA ALA A 37 18.90 -32.54 -12.10
C ALA A 37 19.06 -31.01 -12.20
N ALA A 38 19.69 -30.53 -13.27
CA ALA A 38 19.85 -29.09 -13.51
C ALA A 38 18.53 -28.37 -13.88
N ALA A 39 17.62 -29.06 -14.58
CA ALA A 39 16.32 -28.51 -14.93
C ALA A 39 15.37 -28.52 -13.72
N GLU A 40 15.45 -29.55 -12.89
CA GLU A 40 14.74 -29.61 -11.61
C GLU A 40 15.22 -28.54 -10.63
N ALA A 41 16.53 -28.32 -10.53
CA ALA A 41 17.10 -27.28 -9.68
C ALA A 41 16.61 -25.87 -10.11
N ARG A 42 16.58 -25.58 -11.41
CA ARG A 42 16.06 -24.32 -11.94
C ARG A 42 14.56 -24.17 -11.66
N SER A 43 13.78 -25.24 -11.85
CA SER A 43 12.34 -25.24 -11.53
C SER A 43 12.08 -24.99 -10.05
N ARG A 44 12.82 -25.65 -9.14
CA ARG A 44 12.74 -25.43 -7.70
C ARG A 44 13.14 -24.01 -7.32
N ALA A 45 14.23 -23.48 -7.90
CA ALA A 45 14.66 -22.10 -7.67
C ALA A 45 13.61 -21.07 -8.15
N ALA A 46 13.04 -21.28 -9.33
CA ALA A 46 11.95 -20.43 -9.87
C ALA A 46 10.71 -20.48 -8.97
N THR A 47 10.32 -21.67 -8.50
CA THR A 47 9.19 -21.81 -7.58
C THR A 47 9.47 -21.12 -6.23
N GLN A 48 10.66 -21.27 -5.68
CA GLN A 48 11.07 -20.59 -4.45
C GLN A 48 11.07 -19.08 -4.60
N GLN A 49 11.60 -18.56 -5.71
CA GLN A 49 11.55 -17.11 -6.01
C GLN A 49 10.12 -16.60 -6.17
N TYR A 50 9.25 -17.37 -6.82
CA TYR A 50 7.84 -17.03 -6.95
C TYR A 50 7.13 -17.03 -5.59
N LEU A 51 7.33 -18.06 -4.77
CA LEU A 51 6.76 -18.13 -3.42
C LEU A 51 7.28 -17.02 -2.51
N LYS A 52 8.58 -16.67 -2.63
CA LYS A 52 9.16 -15.54 -1.90
C LYS A 52 8.51 -14.22 -2.33
N LYS A 53 8.40 -13.94 -3.64
CA LYS A 53 7.73 -12.74 -4.15
C LYS A 53 6.24 -12.70 -3.75
N LEU A 54 5.57 -13.84 -3.78
CA LEU A 54 4.18 -13.94 -3.35
C LEU A 54 4.05 -13.71 -1.83
N GLY A 55 4.96 -14.28 -1.04
CA GLY A 55 5.06 -14.04 0.40
C GLY A 55 5.33 -12.57 0.71
N ASP A 56 6.31 -11.97 0.03
CA ASP A 56 6.63 -10.55 0.16
C ASP A 56 5.44 -9.66 -0.22
N HIS A 57 4.61 -10.09 -1.18
CA HIS A 57 3.42 -9.34 -1.60
C HIS A 57 2.20 -9.53 -0.67
N LEU A 58 1.98 -10.76 -0.17
CA LEU A 58 0.83 -11.10 0.66
C LEU A 58 1.06 -10.85 2.15
N PHE A 59 2.31 -11.00 2.62
CA PHE A 59 2.69 -10.89 4.02
C PHE A 59 3.67 -9.74 4.28
N ALA A 60 3.99 -8.93 3.25
CA ALA A 60 4.66 -7.68 3.48
C ALA A 60 3.80 -6.90 4.47
N LYS A 61 4.33 -6.70 5.67
CA LYS A 61 3.78 -5.66 6.53
C LYS A 61 3.71 -4.41 5.68
N PRO A 62 2.60 -3.64 5.70
CA PRO A 62 2.60 -2.34 5.06
C PRO A 62 3.83 -1.59 5.59
N GLY A 63 4.87 -1.43 4.74
CA GLY A 63 6.17 -0.84 5.11
C GLY A 63 7.43 -1.53 4.60
N SER A 64 7.45 -2.82 4.25
CA SER A 64 8.70 -3.52 3.89
C SER A 64 9.05 -3.56 2.38
N GLY A 65 8.26 -2.93 1.55
CA GLY A 65 8.50 -2.76 0.10
C GLY A 65 7.91 -1.46 -0.41
N GLY A 66 7.67 -0.53 0.50
CA GLY A 66 6.95 0.71 0.28
C GLY A 66 7.60 1.60 -0.79
N SER A 67 6.76 2.40 -1.42
CA SER A 67 7.17 3.50 -2.29
C SER A 67 8.25 4.35 -1.59
N VAL A 68 9.00 5.15 -2.34
CA VAL A 68 10.00 6.08 -1.75
C VAL A 68 9.35 6.94 -0.66
N ALA A 69 8.08 7.32 -0.84
CA ALA A 69 7.29 8.06 0.14
C ALA A 69 7.12 7.30 1.47
N GLU A 70 6.87 5.99 1.41
CA GLU A 70 6.70 5.19 2.62
C GLU A 70 7.99 5.00 3.40
N ARG A 71 9.13 4.87 2.71
CA ARG A 71 10.45 4.83 3.35
C ARG A 71 10.78 6.14 4.08
N HIS A 72 10.48 7.29 3.48
CA HIS A 72 10.66 8.57 4.15
C HIS A 72 9.67 8.75 5.31
N ALA A 73 8.42 8.31 5.16
CA ALA A 73 7.46 8.31 6.26
C ALA A 73 7.91 7.42 7.43
N GLU A 74 8.50 6.25 7.14
CA GLU A 74 9.05 5.37 8.17
C GLU A 74 10.28 5.98 8.84
N ALA A 75 11.14 6.67 8.09
CA ALA A 75 12.26 7.43 8.65
C ALA A 75 11.78 8.53 9.62
N VAL A 76 10.71 9.25 9.28
CA VAL A 76 10.10 10.25 10.18
C VAL A 76 9.57 9.57 11.45
N ARG A 77 8.85 8.45 11.32
CA ARG A 77 8.33 7.71 12.50
C ARG A 77 9.45 7.19 13.39
N ALA A 78 10.54 6.67 12.80
CA ALA A 78 11.71 6.19 13.55
C ALA A 78 12.49 7.31 14.26
N ALA A 79 12.42 8.53 13.72
CA ALA A 79 13.09 9.70 14.29
C ALA A 79 12.28 10.40 15.40
N LEU A 80 11.04 9.98 15.68
CA LEU A 80 10.20 10.58 16.73
C LEU A 80 10.92 10.59 18.08
N GLY A 81 10.90 11.75 18.75
CA GLY A 81 11.56 11.93 20.04
C GLY A 81 13.09 12.02 19.97
N THR A 82 13.68 12.07 18.79
CA THR A 82 15.14 12.26 18.59
C THR A 82 15.43 13.62 17.93
N PRO A 83 16.65 14.15 18.05
CA PRO A 83 17.04 15.39 17.36
C PRO A 83 17.06 15.26 15.82
N ALA A 84 17.06 14.04 15.29
CA ALA A 84 17.03 13.78 13.85
C ALA A 84 15.63 13.98 13.21
N LEU A 85 14.58 14.24 14.01
CA LEU A 85 13.22 14.38 13.53
C LEU A 85 13.07 15.49 12.49
N ALA A 86 13.65 16.66 12.76
CA ALA A 86 13.57 17.79 11.84
C ALA A 86 14.19 17.49 10.47
N ASP A 87 15.33 16.79 10.45
CA ASP A 87 16.01 16.41 9.20
C ASP A 87 15.20 15.35 8.43
N ALA A 88 14.62 14.37 9.11
CA ALA A 88 13.75 13.38 8.51
C ALA A 88 12.48 14.01 7.92
N CYS A 89 11.85 14.95 8.64
CA CYS A 89 10.68 15.69 8.14
C CYS A 89 11.04 16.57 6.94
N ARG A 90 12.22 17.20 6.94
CA ARG A 90 12.69 18.02 5.83
C ARG A 90 12.91 17.18 4.58
N ALA A 91 13.59 16.03 4.72
CA ALA A 91 13.79 15.09 3.63
C ALA A 91 12.45 14.56 3.05
N TYR A 92 11.46 14.32 3.91
CA TYR A 92 10.12 13.95 3.46
C TYR A 92 9.46 15.08 2.67
N LEU A 93 9.48 16.31 3.20
CA LEU A 93 8.86 17.49 2.60
C LEU A 93 9.44 17.80 1.22
N ASP A 94 10.78 17.74 1.09
CA ASP A 94 11.50 18.00 -0.16
C ASP A 94 11.18 16.97 -1.25
N ALA A 95 10.99 15.72 -0.87
CA ALA A 95 10.74 14.63 -1.80
C ALA A 95 9.26 14.47 -2.19
N HIS A 96 8.32 14.81 -1.30
CA HIS A 96 6.91 14.45 -1.46
C HIS A 96 5.92 15.60 -1.22
N GLY A 97 6.41 16.74 -0.75
CA GLY A 97 5.56 17.85 -0.31
C GLY A 97 4.96 17.60 1.09
N ALA A 98 3.99 18.42 1.46
CA ALA A 98 3.36 18.35 2.77
C ALA A 98 2.58 17.02 2.95
N PRO A 99 2.69 16.38 4.14
CA PRO A 99 2.04 15.09 4.39
C PRO A 99 0.52 15.25 4.47
N ALA A 100 -0.19 14.20 4.03
CA ALA A 100 -1.65 14.12 4.14
C ALA A 100 -2.13 13.21 5.28
N ASP A 101 -1.21 12.54 5.97
CA ASP A 101 -1.50 11.60 7.06
C ASP A 101 -1.41 12.30 8.42
N ALA A 102 -2.41 12.08 9.29
CA ALA A 102 -2.50 12.71 10.60
C ALA A 102 -1.31 12.40 11.52
N ALA A 103 -0.74 11.20 11.45
CA ALA A 103 0.41 10.83 12.26
C ALA A 103 1.69 11.53 11.79
N LEU A 104 1.87 11.69 10.48
CA LEU A 104 3.00 12.45 9.94
C LEU A 104 2.85 13.95 10.23
N LEU A 105 1.64 14.51 10.09
CA LEU A 105 1.37 15.91 10.46
C LEU A 105 1.71 16.16 11.93
N SER A 106 1.33 15.25 12.84
CA SER A 106 1.71 15.34 14.25
C SER A 106 3.23 15.34 14.44
N ALA A 107 3.97 14.47 13.71
CA ALA A 107 5.43 14.43 13.78
C ALA A 107 6.08 15.73 13.29
N PHE A 108 5.54 16.33 12.24
CA PHE A 108 6.00 17.62 11.73
C PHE A 108 5.78 18.76 12.73
N LEU A 109 4.63 18.77 13.44
CA LEU A 109 4.36 19.73 14.50
C LEU A 109 5.32 19.57 15.69
N ASP A 110 5.76 18.33 15.99
CA ASP A 110 6.71 18.02 17.06
C ASP A 110 8.18 18.29 16.67
N SER A 111 8.46 18.59 15.39
CA SER A 111 9.85 18.76 14.90
C SER A 111 10.59 19.94 15.54
N GLY A 112 9.86 20.94 16.06
CA GLY A 112 10.42 22.18 16.59
C GLY A 112 11.00 23.13 15.51
N ASP A 113 10.91 22.75 14.23
CA ASP A 113 11.31 23.58 13.10
C ASP A 113 10.11 24.40 12.61
N ARG A 114 10.23 25.72 12.66
CA ARG A 114 9.15 26.65 12.30
C ARG A 114 8.62 26.44 10.88
N ALA A 115 9.51 26.23 9.91
CA ALA A 115 9.10 26.07 8.52
C ALA A 115 8.31 24.77 8.32
N LEU A 116 8.74 23.69 8.98
CA LEU A 116 8.05 22.41 8.95
C LEU A 116 6.69 22.47 9.65
N GLN A 117 6.61 23.18 10.77
CA GLN A 117 5.36 23.39 11.52
C GLN A 117 4.35 24.19 10.69
N LEU A 118 4.77 25.28 10.03
CA LEU A 118 3.90 26.05 9.13
C LEU A 118 3.41 25.22 7.95
N ALA A 119 4.30 24.44 7.32
CA ALA A 119 3.91 23.55 6.24
C ALA A 119 2.88 22.50 6.69
N ALA A 120 3.05 21.94 7.89
CA ALA A 120 2.11 20.99 8.48
C ALA A 120 0.76 21.65 8.83
N LEU A 121 0.76 22.85 9.38
CA LEU A 121 -0.46 23.59 9.71
C LEU A 121 -1.26 23.93 8.44
N GLY A 122 -0.59 24.36 7.37
CA GLY A 122 -1.24 24.61 6.07
C GLY A 122 -1.90 23.35 5.51
N ALA A 123 -1.15 22.26 5.46
CA ALA A 123 -1.67 20.97 4.98
C ALA A 123 -2.80 20.42 5.87
N LEU A 124 -2.71 20.61 7.18
CA LEU A 124 -3.76 20.22 8.12
C LEU A 124 -5.04 21.01 7.91
N GLY A 125 -4.93 22.34 7.72
CA GLY A 125 -6.06 23.22 7.42
C GLY A 125 -6.79 22.79 6.15
N GLU A 126 -6.04 22.52 5.07
CA GLU A 126 -6.60 22.00 3.81
C GLU A 126 -7.27 20.62 3.98
N ALA A 127 -6.65 19.74 4.75
CA ALA A 127 -7.17 18.38 4.98
C ALA A 127 -8.44 18.39 5.84
N LEU A 128 -8.52 19.26 6.82
CA LEU A 128 -9.70 19.48 7.67
C LEU A 128 -10.84 20.10 6.85
N GLY A 129 -10.55 21.17 6.09
CA GLY A 129 -11.54 21.85 5.24
C GLY A 129 -12.12 20.93 4.16
N ALA A 130 -11.32 19.97 3.67
CA ALA A 130 -11.75 18.94 2.71
C ALA A 130 -12.38 17.70 3.39
N GLY A 131 -12.50 17.66 4.71
CA GLY A 131 -13.04 16.51 5.46
C GLY A 131 -12.21 15.23 5.35
N ARG A 132 -10.94 15.32 4.92
CA ARG A 132 -10.05 14.16 4.75
C ARG A 132 -9.48 13.64 6.06
N ILE A 133 -9.34 14.51 7.04
CA ILE A 133 -8.81 14.19 8.37
C ILE A 133 -9.79 14.70 9.42
N ALA A 134 -9.95 13.95 10.50
CA ALA A 134 -10.63 14.40 11.71
C ALA A 134 -9.63 14.83 12.76
N LEU A 135 -9.91 15.93 13.45
CA LEU A 135 -9.05 16.46 14.50
C LEU A 135 -9.13 15.58 15.75
N GLY A 136 -8.18 14.63 15.88
CA GLY A 136 -8.05 13.77 17.05
C GLY A 136 -7.59 14.53 18.32
N PRO A 137 -7.72 13.94 19.51
CA PRO A 137 -7.37 14.59 20.77
C PRO A 137 -5.88 14.96 20.85
N GLY A 138 -4.96 14.16 20.31
CA GLY A 138 -3.53 14.45 20.29
C GLY A 138 -3.19 15.69 19.45
N LEU A 139 -3.62 15.72 18.17
CA LEU A 139 -3.43 16.87 17.29
C LEU A 139 -4.05 18.14 17.88
N ARG A 140 -5.25 18.01 18.48
CA ARG A 140 -5.91 19.14 19.14
C ARG A 140 -5.09 19.69 20.31
N ALA A 141 -4.44 18.83 21.08
CA ALA A 141 -3.56 19.25 22.18
C ALA A 141 -2.31 19.96 21.63
N GLN A 142 -1.66 19.43 20.61
CA GLN A 142 -0.51 20.06 19.94
C GLN A 142 -0.86 21.45 19.39
N LEU A 143 -1.99 21.57 18.67
CA LEU A 143 -2.47 22.83 18.13
C LEU A 143 -2.72 23.88 19.23
N ARG A 144 -3.31 23.48 20.37
CA ARG A 144 -3.49 24.41 21.50
C ARG A 144 -2.16 24.87 22.11
N THR A 145 -1.16 23.99 22.13
CA THR A 145 0.18 24.38 22.60
C THR A 145 0.82 25.40 21.66
N LEU A 146 0.69 25.20 20.34
CA LEU A 146 1.19 26.13 19.33
C LEU A 146 0.42 27.47 19.34
N ALA A 147 -0.92 27.42 19.49
CA ALA A 147 -1.77 28.61 19.58
C ALA A 147 -1.44 29.48 20.82
N GLY A 148 -0.93 28.87 21.90
CA GLY A 148 -0.44 29.60 23.08
C GLY A 148 1.04 29.93 23.03
N GLY A 149 1.71 29.70 21.90
CA GLY A 149 3.15 29.98 21.71
C GLY A 149 3.46 31.46 21.52
N LEU A 150 4.75 31.77 21.43
CA LEU A 150 5.24 33.14 21.26
C LEU A 150 5.41 33.56 19.79
N ASP A 151 5.24 32.62 18.85
CA ASP A 151 5.29 32.88 17.40
C ASP A 151 3.89 33.15 16.89
N ASP A 152 3.62 34.44 16.58
CA ASP A 152 2.28 34.89 16.17
C ASP A 152 1.76 34.17 14.93
N GLU A 153 2.63 33.89 13.95
CA GLU A 153 2.23 33.21 12.70
C GLU A 153 1.86 31.74 12.94
N LEU A 154 2.63 31.04 13.79
CA LEU A 154 2.30 29.68 14.21
C LEU A 154 1.01 29.64 15.03
N ALA A 155 0.84 30.60 15.93
CA ALA A 155 -0.35 30.71 16.77
C ALA A 155 -1.60 30.95 15.93
N GLU A 156 -1.58 31.89 15.00
CA GLU A 156 -2.70 32.20 14.10
C GLU A 156 -3.06 30.98 13.21
N ALA A 157 -2.03 30.33 12.63
CA ALA A 157 -2.26 29.13 11.81
C ALA A 157 -2.83 27.96 12.63
N ALA A 158 -2.40 27.79 13.87
CA ALA A 158 -2.91 26.76 14.77
C ALA A 158 -4.36 27.06 15.22
N GLU A 159 -4.71 28.31 15.50
CA GLU A 159 -6.07 28.73 15.79
C GLU A 159 -6.99 28.51 14.60
N ALA A 160 -6.55 28.86 13.38
CA ALA A 160 -7.31 28.62 12.16
C ALA A 160 -7.60 27.13 11.98
N ALA A 161 -6.61 26.26 12.22
CA ALA A 161 -6.78 24.81 12.16
C ALA A 161 -7.73 24.26 13.24
N LEU A 162 -7.72 24.84 14.45
CA LEU A 162 -8.67 24.48 15.53
C LEU A 162 -10.09 24.90 15.22
N GLY A 163 -10.29 26.00 14.48
CA GLY A 163 -11.58 26.52 14.06
C GLY A 163 -12.16 25.85 12.81
N ALA A 164 -11.35 25.13 12.05
CA ALA A 164 -11.81 24.40 10.87
C ALA A 164 -12.76 23.26 11.28
N ARG A 165 -13.96 23.21 10.66
CA ARG A 165 -15.02 22.20 10.91
C ARG A 165 -15.32 21.42 9.65
#